data_33da6c4dc3688db9904ffc374dd5d89d
#
_entry.id   33da6c4dc3688db9904ffc374dd5d89d
#
_cell.length_a   1.000
_cell.length_b   1.000
_cell.length_c   1.000
_cell.angle_alpha   90.00
_cell.angle_beta   90.00
_cell.angle_gamma   90.00
#
_symmetry.space_group_name_H-M   'P 1'
#
loop_
_entity.id
_entity.type
_entity.pdbx_description
1 polymer ?
#
loop_
_entity_poly.entity_id
_entity_poly.type
_entity_poly.pdbx_seq_one_letter_code
_entity_poly.pdbx_strand_id
1 'polypeptide(L)'
;MRRRPAWLGVPGKDADGAVLLTGPEAGELLKAAVEHAGGGLVDWHLDHVDANPGQSTTATYQARVQWPAGERQELFGMSARASGPAVTDSRADIYVDGSREVAVWRYPDDPDLPGLSRAAYPEQMAAIISDLNLVGARVSAQQINLHMIGYRPRRRAVLCVEVNNRRFYVKVLREGI
;
A
#
# COMPACT_ATOMS: atom_id res chain seq x y z
N MET A 1 -15.55 -11.28 0.71
CA MET A 1 -16.10 -11.93 1.93
C MET A 1 -15.32 -11.41 3.13
N ARG A 2 -15.97 -10.66 4.03
CA ARG A 2 -15.31 -10.07 5.21
C ARG A 2 -15.09 -11.15 6.24
N ARG A 3 -13.84 -11.47 6.57
CA ARG A 3 -13.49 -12.48 7.57
C ARG A 3 -13.14 -11.81 8.90
N ARG A 4 -13.66 -12.37 10.01
CA ARG A 4 -13.30 -11.99 11.37
C ARG A 4 -12.23 -12.96 11.88
N PRO A 5 -10.97 -12.52 12.08
CA PRO A 5 -9.99 -13.32 12.81
C PRO A 5 -10.38 -13.40 14.29
N ALA A 6 -10.24 -14.60 14.90
CA ALA A 6 -10.66 -14.87 16.28
C ALA A 6 -9.83 -14.16 17.37
N TRP A 7 -8.76 -13.43 16.97
CA TRP A 7 -7.77 -12.81 17.87
C TRP A 7 -7.84 -11.29 17.93
N LEU A 8 -8.73 -10.63 17.16
CA LEU A 8 -8.93 -9.19 17.27
C LEU A 8 -9.54 -8.84 18.64
N GLY A 9 -8.78 -8.08 19.43
CA GLY A 9 -9.11 -7.73 20.80
C GLY A 9 -10.38 -6.89 20.97
N VAL A 10 -10.78 -6.63 22.21
CA VAL A 10 -12.02 -5.94 22.57
C VAL A 10 -12.01 -4.48 22.11
N PRO A 11 -12.96 -4.03 21.27
CA PRO A 11 -13.06 -2.63 20.87
C PRO A 11 -13.48 -1.77 22.07
N GLY A 12 -12.72 -0.76 22.39
CA GLY A 12 -13.10 0.19 23.44
C GLY A 12 -11.95 1.09 23.88
N LYS A 13 -10.73 0.60 23.85
CA LYS A 13 -9.51 1.35 24.21
C LYS A 13 -8.64 1.76 23.04
N ASP A 14 -8.90 1.24 21.83
CA ASP A 14 -8.12 1.46 20.61
C ASP A 14 -9.04 1.76 19.42
N ALA A 15 -9.90 2.77 19.59
CA ALA A 15 -10.94 3.09 18.59
C ALA A 15 -10.34 3.45 17.22
N ASP A 16 -9.23 4.17 17.18
CA ASP A 16 -8.53 4.59 15.95
C ASP A 16 -7.55 3.55 15.41
N GLY A 17 -7.36 2.41 16.09
CA GLY A 17 -6.50 1.32 15.68
C GLY A 17 -5.00 1.56 15.89
N ALA A 18 -4.61 2.58 16.65
CA ALA A 18 -3.20 2.91 16.85
C ALA A 18 -2.43 1.77 17.56
N VAL A 19 -3.02 1.17 18.58
CA VAL A 19 -2.40 0.05 19.32
C VAL A 19 -2.32 -1.20 18.42
N LEU A 20 -3.41 -1.54 17.72
CA LEU A 20 -3.46 -2.66 16.79
C LEU A 20 -2.38 -2.55 15.71
N LEU A 21 -2.29 -1.38 15.05
CA LEU A 21 -1.40 -1.21 13.90
C LEU A 21 0.07 -1.02 14.29
N THR A 22 0.36 -0.67 15.53
CA THR A 22 1.75 -0.57 16.03
C THR A 22 2.19 -1.76 16.87
N GLY A 23 1.27 -2.68 17.17
CA GLY A 23 1.52 -3.87 17.98
C GLY A 23 1.80 -5.14 17.15
N PRO A 24 2.05 -6.25 17.84
CA PRO A 24 2.35 -7.53 17.20
C PRO A 24 1.16 -8.11 16.41
N GLU A 25 -0.06 -7.72 16.74
CA GLU A 25 -1.29 -8.13 16.05
C GLU A 25 -1.33 -7.68 14.58
N ALA A 26 -0.61 -6.61 14.24
CA ALA A 26 -0.42 -6.20 12.86
C ALA A 26 0.21 -7.32 12.00
N GLY A 27 1.10 -8.12 12.59
CA GLY A 27 1.71 -9.27 11.92
C GLY A 27 0.71 -10.35 11.52
N GLU A 28 -0.34 -10.58 12.30
CA GLU A 28 -1.38 -11.53 11.97
C GLU A 28 -2.26 -11.03 10.80
N LEU A 29 -2.52 -9.73 10.75
CA LEU A 29 -3.22 -9.11 9.61
C LEU A 29 -2.38 -9.19 8.33
N LEU A 30 -1.07 -8.90 8.41
CA LEU A 30 -0.14 -9.07 7.29
C LEU A 30 -0.10 -10.51 6.81
N LYS A 31 0.03 -11.46 7.73
CA LYS A 31 0.03 -12.88 7.42
C LYS A 31 -1.23 -13.30 6.69
N ALA A 32 -2.39 -12.91 7.20
CA ALA A 32 -3.68 -13.23 6.57
C ALA A 32 -3.80 -12.64 5.14
N ALA A 33 -3.35 -11.40 4.94
CA ALA A 33 -3.37 -10.75 3.63
C ALA A 33 -2.39 -11.41 2.64
N VAL A 34 -1.18 -11.75 3.10
CA VAL A 34 -0.17 -12.44 2.29
C VAL A 34 -0.64 -13.84 1.90
N GLU A 35 -1.21 -14.61 2.82
CA GLU A 35 -1.76 -15.94 2.56
C GLU A 35 -2.95 -15.88 1.58
N HIS A 36 -3.82 -14.88 1.73
CA HIS A 36 -4.92 -14.65 0.78
C HIS A 36 -4.41 -14.36 -0.64
N ALA A 37 -3.28 -13.68 -0.76
CA ALA A 37 -2.63 -13.40 -2.05
C ALA A 37 -1.78 -14.57 -2.58
N GLY A 38 -1.69 -15.70 -1.86
CA GLY A 38 -0.95 -16.89 -2.27
C GLY A 38 0.53 -16.91 -1.88
N GLY A 39 0.95 -16.07 -0.94
CA GLY A 39 2.30 -16.01 -0.40
C GLY A 39 2.41 -16.55 1.03
N GLY A 40 3.63 -16.55 1.57
CA GLY A 40 3.94 -16.84 2.96
C GLY A 40 4.73 -15.70 3.59
N LEU A 41 4.26 -15.15 4.69
CA LEU A 41 4.98 -14.11 5.43
C LEU A 41 6.19 -14.73 6.14
N VAL A 42 7.38 -14.23 5.82
CA VAL A 42 8.65 -14.70 6.41
C VAL A 42 9.03 -13.82 7.59
N ASP A 43 9.00 -12.49 7.38
CA ASP A 43 9.40 -11.49 8.36
C ASP A 43 8.75 -10.15 8.04
N TRP A 44 8.64 -9.27 9.03
CA TRP A 44 8.08 -7.94 8.85
C TRP A 44 8.54 -6.96 9.93
N HIS A 45 8.50 -5.68 9.62
CA HIS A 45 8.66 -4.61 10.61
C HIS A 45 7.84 -3.38 10.23
N LEU A 46 7.45 -2.63 11.25
CA LEU A 46 6.76 -1.36 11.09
C LEU A 46 7.73 -0.34 10.47
N ASP A 47 7.29 0.32 9.40
CA ASP A 47 8.08 1.32 8.67
C ASP A 47 7.68 2.75 9.06
N HIS A 48 6.39 3.07 8.96
CA HIS A 48 5.87 4.41 9.25
C HIS A 48 4.45 4.36 9.81
N VAL A 49 4.11 5.35 10.65
CA VAL A 49 2.76 5.53 11.22
C VAL A 49 2.31 6.97 11.01
N ASP A 50 1.09 7.16 10.52
CA ASP A 50 0.38 8.43 10.44
C ASP A 50 -0.92 8.30 11.24
N ALA A 51 -0.92 8.82 12.46
CA ALA A 51 -2.05 8.74 13.37
C ALA A 51 -2.80 10.07 13.45
N ASN A 52 -4.12 9.98 13.38
CA ASN A 52 -5.04 11.05 13.76
C ASN A 52 -5.82 10.58 14.99
N PRO A 53 -5.36 10.95 16.22
CA PRO A 53 -5.86 10.37 17.45
C PRO A 53 -7.38 10.44 17.58
N GLY A 54 -8.00 9.32 17.97
CA GLY A 54 -9.44 9.17 18.11
C GLY A 54 -10.22 9.07 16.78
N GLN A 55 -9.57 9.19 15.64
CA GLN A 55 -10.22 9.14 14.32
C GLN A 55 -9.72 7.99 13.44
N SER A 56 -8.42 7.92 13.19
CA SER A 56 -7.86 6.91 12.29
C SER A 56 -6.35 6.78 12.46
N THR A 57 -5.85 5.61 12.16
CA THR A 57 -4.41 5.34 12.05
C THR A 57 -4.12 4.66 10.72
N THR A 58 -3.06 5.08 10.06
CA THR A 58 -2.54 4.44 8.84
C THR A 58 -1.07 4.14 9.07
N ALA A 59 -0.63 2.92 8.73
CA ALA A 59 0.74 2.50 8.91
C ALA A 59 1.26 1.78 7.66
N THR A 60 2.57 1.80 7.47
CA THR A 60 3.28 0.99 6.46
C THR A 60 4.22 0.00 7.12
N TYR A 61 4.42 -1.11 6.45
CA TYR A 61 5.23 -2.23 6.91
C TYR A 61 6.11 -2.73 5.78
N GLN A 62 7.39 -2.90 6.05
CA GLN A 62 8.26 -3.67 5.19
C GLN A 62 8.10 -5.15 5.55
N ALA A 63 7.90 -5.99 4.55
CA ALA A 63 7.70 -7.41 4.76
C ALA A 63 8.51 -8.23 3.76
N ARG A 64 9.08 -9.31 4.23
CA ARG A 64 9.71 -10.32 3.40
C ARG A 64 8.70 -11.45 3.20
N VAL A 65 8.38 -11.70 1.94
CA VAL A 65 7.31 -12.62 1.54
C VAL A 65 7.86 -13.68 0.60
N GLN A 66 7.57 -14.94 0.92
CA GLN A 66 7.81 -16.07 0.03
C GLN A 66 6.64 -16.22 -0.93
N TRP A 67 6.87 -15.95 -2.19
CA TRP A 67 5.95 -16.21 -3.30
C TRP A 67 6.31 -17.51 -4.01
N PRO A 68 5.42 -18.11 -4.83
CA PRO A 68 5.78 -19.25 -5.68
C PRO A 68 6.99 -19.00 -6.58
N ALA A 69 7.18 -17.77 -7.03
CA ALA A 69 8.30 -17.35 -7.88
C ALA A 69 9.59 -16.97 -7.12
N GLY A 70 9.59 -17.06 -5.78
CA GLY A 70 10.72 -16.73 -4.92
C GLY A 70 10.40 -15.69 -3.85
N GLU A 71 11.37 -15.43 -2.99
CA GLU A 71 11.26 -14.47 -1.90
C GLU A 71 11.43 -13.03 -2.41
N ARG A 72 10.62 -12.10 -1.90
CA ARG A 72 10.68 -10.68 -2.23
C ARG A 72 10.45 -9.81 -1.02
N GLN A 73 11.05 -8.62 -1.05
CA GLN A 73 10.70 -7.51 -0.17
C GLN A 73 9.45 -6.82 -0.72
N GLU A 74 8.47 -6.64 0.16
CA GLU A 74 7.19 -6.03 -0.16
C GLU A 74 6.89 -4.90 0.83
N LEU A 75 6.12 -3.91 0.38
CA LEU A 75 5.61 -2.84 1.22
C LEU A 75 4.09 -2.99 1.34
N PHE A 76 3.60 -3.05 2.57
CA PHE A 76 2.17 -3.11 2.87
C PHE A 76 1.71 -1.82 3.54
N GLY A 77 0.46 -1.46 3.29
CA GLY A 77 -0.24 -0.44 4.03
C GLY A 77 -1.40 -1.04 4.82
N MET A 78 -1.68 -0.47 5.99
CA MET A 78 -2.89 -0.75 6.75
C MET A 78 -3.53 0.54 7.19
N SER A 79 -4.86 0.54 7.28
CA SER A 79 -5.60 1.67 7.81
C SER A 79 -6.79 1.20 8.64
N ALA A 80 -6.93 1.77 9.84
CA ALA A 80 -8.07 1.59 10.72
C ALA A 80 -8.76 2.93 10.98
N ARG A 81 -10.06 2.92 11.18
CA ARG A 81 -10.87 4.11 11.52
C ARG A 81 -11.78 3.82 12.70
N ALA A 82 -11.99 4.84 13.54
CA ALA A 82 -12.89 4.75 14.68
C ALA A 82 -14.34 4.55 14.27
N SER A 83 -14.73 5.04 13.08
CA SER A 83 -16.08 4.89 12.54
C SER A 83 -16.08 4.93 11.01
N GLY A 84 -17.08 4.27 10.42
CA GLY A 84 -17.25 4.16 8.97
C GLY A 84 -16.32 3.14 8.30
N PRO A 85 -16.44 2.98 6.97
CA PRO A 85 -15.61 2.04 6.23
C PRO A 85 -14.13 2.45 6.25
N ALA A 86 -13.23 1.48 6.37
CA ALA A 86 -11.79 1.71 6.34
C ALA A 86 -11.35 2.31 4.99
N VAL A 87 -11.91 1.78 3.90
CA VAL A 87 -11.72 2.25 2.53
C VAL A 87 -12.98 2.00 1.72
N THR A 88 -13.11 2.69 0.58
CA THR A 88 -14.24 2.51 -0.37
C THR A 88 -13.87 1.69 -1.60
N ASP A 89 -12.58 1.47 -1.84
CA ASP A 89 -12.06 0.73 -3.00
C ASP A 89 -11.83 -0.75 -2.65
N SER A 90 -12.04 -1.65 -3.62
CA SER A 90 -11.90 -3.11 -3.48
C SER A 90 -10.46 -3.63 -3.56
N ARG A 91 -9.46 -2.77 -3.75
CA ARG A 91 -8.04 -3.16 -3.85
C ARG A 91 -7.40 -3.55 -2.54
N ALA A 92 -8.08 -3.29 -1.43
CA ALA A 92 -7.63 -3.68 -0.11
C ALA A 92 -8.41 -4.88 0.42
N ASP A 93 -7.75 -5.74 1.18
CA ASP A 93 -8.41 -6.74 2.00
C ASP A 93 -9.01 -6.05 3.22
N ILE A 94 -10.26 -6.37 3.53
CA ILE A 94 -10.97 -5.79 4.66
C ILE A 94 -11.15 -6.83 5.76
N TYR A 95 -10.63 -6.51 6.94
CA TYR A 95 -10.81 -7.29 8.17
C TYR A 95 -11.75 -6.54 9.11
N VAL A 96 -12.66 -7.26 9.75
CA VAL A 96 -13.71 -6.67 10.58
C VAL A 96 -13.54 -7.15 12.02
N ASP A 97 -13.53 -6.19 12.96
CA ASP A 97 -13.54 -6.40 14.39
C ASP A 97 -14.69 -5.60 15.02
N GLY A 98 -15.80 -6.26 15.31
CA GLY A 98 -17.01 -5.57 15.74
C GLY A 98 -17.51 -4.58 14.70
N SER A 99 -17.51 -3.29 15.05
CA SER A 99 -17.87 -2.19 14.14
C SER A 99 -16.67 -1.59 13.40
N ARG A 100 -15.44 -2.00 13.77
CA ARG A 100 -14.21 -1.46 13.18
C ARG A 100 -13.79 -2.27 11.96
N GLU A 101 -13.44 -1.58 10.90
CA GLU A 101 -12.82 -2.15 9.70
C GLU A 101 -11.33 -1.78 9.67
N VAL A 102 -10.50 -2.75 9.27
CA VAL A 102 -9.08 -2.56 8.99
C VAL A 102 -8.83 -2.95 7.55
N ALA A 103 -8.36 -2.01 6.76
CA ALA A 103 -7.94 -2.26 5.38
C ALA A 103 -6.47 -2.61 5.34
N VAL A 104 -6.12 -3.63 4.54
CA VAL A 104 -4.75 -4.05 4.27
C VAL A 104 -4.53 -4.10 2.77
N TRP A 105 -3.48 -3.48 2.27
CA TRP A 105 -3.12 -3.53 0.84
C TRP A 105 -1.62 -3.70 0.65
N ARG A 106 -1.25 -4.27 -0.48
CA ARG A 106 0.15 -4.34 -0.92
C ARG A 106 0.45 -3.18 -1.86
N TYR A 107 1.54 -2.46 -1.64
CA TYR A 107 2.04 -1.47 -2.60
C TYR A 107 2.25 -2.14 -3.98
N PRO A 108 1.83 -1.55 -5.10
CA PRO A 108 1.30 -0.18 -5.24
C PRO A 108 -0.24 -0.05 -5.21
N ASP A 109 -0.98 -1.04 -4.77
CA ASP A 109 -2.45 -1.10 -4.82
C ASP A 109 -3.12 -0.30 -3.71
N ASP A 110 -2.62 0.92 -3.45
CA ASP A 110 -3.20 1.84 -2.47
C ASP A 110 -4.63 2.23 -2.88
N PRO A 111 -5.63 2.00 -1.99
CA PRO A 111 -7.04 2.23 -2.33
C PRO A 111 -7.40 3.70 -2.60
N ASP A 112 -6.64 4.65 -2.06
CA ASP A 112 -6.87 6.08 -2.27
C ASP A 112 -5.96 6.70 -3.35
N LEU A 113 -5.04 5.91 -3.92
CA LEU A 113 -4.11 6.34 -4.97
C LEU A 113 -4.26 5.47 -6.23
N PRO A 114 -5.39 5.51 -6.93
CA PRO A 114 -5.66 4.63 -8.06
C PRO A 114 -4.65 4.76 -9.21
N GLY A 115 -4.02 5.93 -9.36
CA GLY A 115 -2.95 6.14 -10.34
C GLY A 115 -1.61 5.51 -9.98
N LEU A 116 -1.42 5.06 -8.73
CA LEU A 116 -0.12 4.55 -8.27
C LEU A 116 0.25 3.22 -8.93
N SER A 117 -0.69 2.31 -9.10
CA SER A 117 -0.45 1.04 -9.80
C SER A 117 -0.06 1.24 -11.28
N ARG A 118 -0.50 2.33 -11.91
CA ARG A 118 -0.05 2.70 -13.27
C ARG A 118 1.34 3.35 -13.27
N ALA A 119 1.67 4.09 -12.24
CA ALA A 119 2.94 4.82 -12.16
C ALA A 119 4.10 3.96 -11.65
N ALA A 120 3.83 2.90 -10.89
CA ALA A 120 4.82 2.10 -10.17
C ALA A 120 5.45 0.97 -11.01
N TYR A 121 4.94 0.69 -12.21
CA TYR A 121 5.46 -0.37 -13.08
C TYR A 121 6.14 0.21 -14.31
N PRO A 122 7.36 -0.24 -14.67
CA PRO A 122 8.11 0.25 -15.82
C PRO A 122 7.34 0.15 -17.15
N GLU A 123 6.54 -0.89 -17.35
CA GLU A 123 5.71 -1.09 -18.56
C GLU A 123 4.66 0.00 -18.72
N GLN A 124 3.95 0.31 -17.63
CA GLN A 124 2.93 1.35 -17.63
C GLN A 124 3.55 2.75 -17.76
N MET A 125 4.68 2.96 -17.08
CA MET A 125 5.41 4.23 -17.15
C MET A 125 5.98 4.49 -18.55
N ALA A 126 6.50 3.46 -19.22
CA ALA A 126 6.98 3.55 -20.59
C ALA A 126 5.85 3.96 -21.56
N ALA A 127 4.64 3.42 -21.37
CA ALA A 127 3.48 3.82 -22.13
C ALA A 127 3.13 5.30 -21.89
N ILE A 128 3.09 5.77 -20.64
CA ILE A 128 2.81 7.17 -20.28
C ILE A 128 3.83 8.10 -20.92
N ILE A 129 5.12 7.82 -20.82
CA ILE A 129 6.20 8.64 -21.37
C ILE A 129 6.12 8.72 -22.90
N SER A 130 5.81 7.59 -23.55
CA SER A 130 5.66 7.50 -25.00
C SER A 130 4.43 8.26 -25.49
N ASP A 131 3.29 8.07 -24.83
CA ASP A 131 2.02 8.72 -25.21
C ASP A 131 2.07 10.24 -25.05
N LEU A 132 2.76 10.72 -24.00
CA LEU A 132 2.98 12.14 -23.76
C LEU A 132 4.19 12.70 -24.53
N ASN A 133 4.90 11.87 -25.27
CA ASN A 133 6.10 12.23 -26.04
C ASN A 133 7.17 12.99 -25.22
N LEU A 134 7.36 12.61 -23.96
CA LEU A 134 8.21 13.36 -23.03
C LEU A 134 9.70 13.35 -23.39
N VAL A 135 10.14 12.36 -24.17
CA VAL A 135 11.55 12.22 -24.58
C VAL A 135 11.76 12.27 -26.09
N GLY A 136 10.70 12.60 -26.87
CA GLY A 136 10.78 12.71 -28.32
C GLY A 136 10.87 11.38 -29.07
N ALA A 137 10.68 10.25 -28.37
CA ALA A 137 10.72 8.90 -28.94
C ALA A 137 9.87 7.95 -28.11
N ARG A 138 9.49 6.81 -28.70
CA ARG A 138 8.91 5.70 -27.94
C ARG A 138 9.98 5.02 -27.08
N VAL A 139 9.60 4.64 -25.87
CA VAL A 139 10.48 3.94 -24.91
C VAL A 139 9.87 2.61 -24.50
N SER A 140 10.73 1.66 -24.17
CA SER A 140 10.35 0.36 -23.62
C SER A 140 10.58 0.30 -22.12
N ALA A 141 9.98 -0.68 -21.45
CA ALA A 141 10.14 -0.90 -20.01
C ALA A 141 11.61 -1.06 -19.59
N GLN A 142 12.43 -1.72 -20.43
CA GLN A 142 13.86 -1.94 -20.15
C GLN A 142 14.70 -0.66 -20.13
N GLN A 143 14.21 0.42 -20.73
CA GLN A 143 14.85 1.74 -20.73
C GLN A 143 14.45 2.59 -19.51
N ILE A 144 13.47 2.12 -18.72
CA ILE A 144 12.95 2.83 -17.55
C ILE A 144 13.64 2.32 -16.30
N ASN A 145 14.27 3.25 -15.56
CA ASN A 145 14.69 3.02 -14.19
C ASN A 145 13.74 3.79 -13.26
N LEU A 146 13.04 3.05 -12.40
CA LEU A 146 11.94 3.58 -11.60
C LEU A 146 12.23 3.37 -10.11
N HIS A 147 12.21 4.47 -9.34
CA HIS A 147 12.44 4.46 -7.91
C HIS A 147 11.32 5.19 -7.17
N MET A 148 10.77 4.59 -6.12
CA MET A 148 9.93 5.30 -5.19
C MET A 148 10.79 6.21 -4.30
N ILE A 149 10.55 7.52 -4.36
CA ILE A 149 11.23 8.53 -3.54
C ILE A 149 10.52 8.72 -2.20
N GLY A 150 9.19 8.70 -2.22
CA GLY A 150 8.41 8.87 -1.02
C GLY A 150 6.99 8.36 -1.21
N TYR A 151 6.47 7.75 -0.16
CA TYR A 151 5.12 7.23 -0.12
C TYR A 151 4.47 7.59 1.23
N ARG A 152 3.40 8.36 1.15
CA ARG A 152 2.49 8.59 2.27
C ARG A 152 1.18 7.89 1.94
N PRO A 153 0.91 6.74 2.55
CA PRO A 153 -0.27 5.93 2.26
C PRO A 153 -1.54 6.77 2.26
N ARG A 154 -2.42 6.51 1.30
CA ARG A 154 -3.71 7.16 1.12
C ARG A 154 -3.65 8.67 0.82
N ARG A 155 -2.47 9.25 0.68
CA ARG A 155 -2.30 10.70 0.44
C ARG A 155 -1.55 11.00 -0.84
N ARG A 156 -0.35 10.45 -1.00
CA ARG A 156 0.51 10.72 -2.16
C ARG A 156 1.65 9.73 -2.28
N ALA A 157 2.16 9.58 -3.49
CA ALA A 157 3.45 8.97 -3.76
C ALA A 157 4.27 9.86 -4.71
N VAL A 158 5.58 9.77 -4.62
CA VAL A 158 6.53 10.43 -5.53
C VAL A 158 7.50 9.38 -6.04
N LEU A 159 7.57 9.26 -7.36
CA LEU A 159 8.48 8.36 -8.04
C LEU A 159 9.48 9.17 -8.87
N CYS A 160 10.72 8.71 -8.89
CA CYS A 160 11.75 9.18 -9.82
C CYS A 160 11.80 8.21 -11.00
N VAL A 161 11.74 8.75 -12.19
CA VAL A 161 11.79 8.00 -13.45
C VAL A 161 13.00 8.47 -14.23
N GLU A 162 13.93 7.57 -14.51
CA GLU A 162 15.11 7.84 -15.34
C GLU A 162 14.97 7.10 -16.67
N VAL A 163 15.10 7.83 -17.77
CA VAL A 163 15.00 7.32 -19.13
C VAL A 163 15.82 8.21 -20.11
N ASN A 164 16.63 7.60 -20.97
CA ASN A 164 17.41 8.31 -22.00
C ASN A 164 18.19 9.51 -21.44
N ASN A 165 18.89 9.33 -20.31
CA ASN A 165 19.66 10.38 -19.60
C ASN A 165 18.79 11.56 -19.11
N ARG A 166 17.48 11.43 -19.08
CA ARG A 166 16.56 12.38 -18.46
C ARG A 166 15.99 11.82 -17.18
N ARG A 167 15.65 12.72 -16.27
CA ARG A 167 15.03 12.38 -14.99
C ARG A 167 13.73 13.16 -14.84
N PHE A 168 12.66 12.42 -14.48
CA PHE A 168 11.34 12.98 -14.21
C PHE A 168 10.93 12.61 -12.80
N TYR A 169 10.13 13.47 -12.18
CA TYR A 169 9.46 13.19 -10.92
C TYR A 169 7.96 13.11 -11.15
N VAL A 170 7.39 11.96 -10.85
CA VAL A 170 5.96 11.69 -11.00
C VAL A 170 5.33 11.75 -9.62
N LYS A 171 4.40 12.67 -9.42
CA LYS A 171 3.63 12.79 -8.20
C LYS A 171 2.24 12.21 -8.42
N VAL A 172 1.92 11.16 -7.67
CA VAL A 172 0.60 10.55 -7.62
C VAL A 172 -0.14 11.12 -6.42
N LEU A 173 -1.33 11.64 -6.64
CA LEU A 173 -2.16 12.28 -5.62
C LEU A 173 -3.47 11.53 -5.48
N ARG A 174 -4.08 11.65 -4.30
CA ARG A 174 -5.46 11.26 -4.08
C ARG A 174 -6.39 12.07 -4.99
N GLU A 175 -7.44 11.46 -5.51
CA GLU A 175 -8.45 12.18 -6.28
C GLU A 175 -9.19 13.21 -5.41
N GLY A 176 -9.49 14.37 -6.00
CA GLY A 176 -10.26 15.45 -5.34
C GLY A 176 -9.43 16.42 -4.49
N ILE A 177 -8.12 16.47 -4.69
CA ILE A 177 -7.23 17.50 -4.09
C ILE A 177 -6.78 18.45 -5.19
#